data_e209d5e39ab3d3a2582bacc4de6cd77f
#
_entry.id   e209d5e39ab3d3a2582bacc4de6cd77f
#
_cell.length_a   1.000
_cell.length_b   1.000
_cell.length_c   1.000
_cell.angle_alpha   90.00
_cell.angle_beta   90.00
_cell.angle_gamma   90.00
#
_symmetry.space_group_name_H-M   'P 1'
#
loop_
_entity.id
_entity.type
_entity.pdbx_description
1 polymer ?
#
loop_
_entity_poly.entity_id
_entity_poly.type
_entity_poly.pdbx_seq_one_letter_code
_entity_poly.pdbx_strand_id
1 'polypeptide(L)'
;MFQGAAALSLDAKGRLTVPSRHREALQATSLPAASSLVLTAHPDGCLLLYPAKAWEPIRARVMAFPALDARFSVWKRLLVGFAEEVEIDAAWRVLISPELRKFASLEKPVMLVGQGSHFEIWNQDTWEKQLRQLTAQTQLPPGMEDFAL
;
A
#
# COMPACT_ATOMS: atom_id res chain seq x y z
N MET A 1 12.97 4.53 -4.54
CA MET A 1 12.33 4.73 -3.22
C MET A 1 11.10 5.63 -3.38
N PHE A 2 10.00 5.25 -2.75
CA PHE A 2 8.76 6.01 -2.82
C PHE A 2 8.55 6.80 -1.54
N GLN A 3 8.27 8.09 -1.68
CA GLN A 3 8.02 8.96 -0.53
C GLN A 3 7.03 10.05 -0.91
N GLY A 4 6.44 10.66 0.11
CA GLY A 4 5.48 11.75 -0.06
C GLY A 4 4.03 11.26 -0.05
N ALA A 5 3.13 12.16 0.29
CA ALA A 5 1.70 11.93 0.31
C ALA A 5 1.03 12.78 -0.77
N ALA A 6 0.14 12.17 -1.54
CA ALA A 6 -0.59 12.85 -2.61
C ALA A 6 -2.09 12.60 -2.47
N ALA A 7 -2.87 13.67 -2.47
CA ALA A 7 -4.32 13.60 -2.57
C ALA A 7 -4.70 13.36 -4.04
N LEU A 8 -5.41 12.28 -4.29
CA LEU A 8 -5.80 11.85 -5.63
C LEU A 8 -7.30 11.56 -5.65
N SER A 9 -7.85 11.40 -6.85
CA SER A 9 -9.24 11.00 -7.05
C SER A 9 -9.30 9.72 -7.86
N LEU A 10 -10.04 8.73 -7.38
CA LEU A 10 -10.36 7.57 -8.21
C LEU A 10 -11.32 7.98 -9.32
N ASP A 11 -11.16 7.38 -10.50
CA ASP A 11 -12.11 7.58 -11.57
C ASP A 11 -13.40 6.76 -11.34
N ALA A 12 -14.39 6.89 -12.23
CA ALA A 12 -15.67 6.23 -12.10
C ALA A 12 -15.57 4.69 -12.10
N LYS A 13 -14.49 4.13 -12.65
CA LYS A 13 -14.24 2.68 -12.67
C LYS A 13 -13.42 2.19 -11.47
N GLY A 14 -12.98 3.08 -10.61
CA GLY A 14 -12.12 2.74 -9.47
C GLY A 14 -10.65 2.66 -9.80
N ARG A 15 -10.19 3.38 -10.83
CA ARG A 15 -8.78 3.43 -11.21
C ARG A 15 -8.10 4.63 -10.57
N LEU A 16 -6.86 4.42 -10.15
CA LEU A 16 -5.98 5.43 -9.60
C LEU A 16 -4.88 5.73 -10.63
N THR A 17 -4.66 7.01 -10.95
CA THR A 17 -3.56 7.42 -11.82
C THR A 17 -2.32 7.66 -10.98
N VAL A 18 -1.24 6.96 -11.31
CA VAL A 18 0.05 7.12 -10.62
C VAL A 18 0.63 8.48 -10.95
N PRO A 19 0.97 9.30 -9.94
CA PRO A 19 1.60 10.61 -10.18
C PRO A 19 2.91 10.49 -10.96
N SER A 20 3.16 11.47 -11.83
CA SER A 20 4.32 11.46 -12.72
C SER A 20 5.66 11.31 -11.97
N ARG A 21 5.77 11.89 -10.78
CA ARG A 21 6.99 11.83 -9.97
C ARG A 21 7.39 10.40 -9.54
N HIS A 22 6.46 9.44 -9.58
CA HIS A 22 6.71 8.05 -9.19
C HIS A 22 6.91 7.11 -10.37
N ARG A 23 6.66 7.56 -11.59
CA ARG A 23 6.65 6.69 -12.78
C ARG A 23 8.02 6.12 -13.10
N GLU A 24 9.04 6.97 -13.06
CA GLU A 24 10.42 6.55 -13.32
C GLU A 24 10.89 5.49 -12.31
N ALA A 25 10.64 5.72 -11.03
CA ALA A 25 11.01 4.77 -9.98
C ALA A 25 10.28 3.43 -10.13
N LEU A 26 9.00 3.45 -10.53
CA LEU A 26 8.25 2.23 -10.80
C LEU A 26 8.80 1.48 -12.02
N GLN A 27 9.16 2.18 -13.09
CA GLN A 27 9.79 1.56 -14.25
C GLN A 27 11.12 0.89 -13.90
N ALA A 28 11.93 1.53 -13.07
CA ALA A 28 13.23 1.02 -12.67
C ALA A 28 13.14 -0.27 -11.82
N THR A 29 12.06 -0.43 -11.06
CA THR A 29 11.87 -1.58 -10.17
C THR A 29 11.21 -2.79 -10.84
N SER A 30 10.77 -2.69 -12.09
CA SER A 30 9.85 -3.64 -12.70
C SER A 30 10.33 -4.30 -14.01
N LEU A 31 11.60 -4.21 -14.37
CA LEU A 31 12.11 -4.83 -15.61
C LEU A 31 12.22 -6.35 -15.49
N PRO A 32 11.83 -7.13 -16.53
CA PRO A 32 11.24 -6.75 -17.81
C PRO A 32 9.71 -6.62 -17.82
N ALA A 33 9.03 -7.00 -16.75
CA ALA A 33 7.58 -6.88 -16.60
C ALA A 33 7.25 -5.53 -15.92
N ALA A 34 7.57 -4.45 -16.59
CA ALA A 34 7.56 -3.09 -16.06
C ALA A 34 6.21 -2.59 -15.55
N SER A 35 5.14 -3.35 -15.72
CA SER A 35 3.78 -2.92 -15.39
C SER A 35 3.14 -3.71 -14.25
N SER A 36 3.81 -4.72 -13.70
CA SER A 36 3.21 -5.61 -12.72
C SER A 36 3.39 -5.09 -11.29
N LEU A 37 2.28 -4.88 -10.62
CA LEU A 37 2.20 -4.47 -9.22
C LEU A 37 1.34 -5.47 -8.45
N VAL A 38 1.42 -5.41 -7.13
CA VAL A 38 0.55 -6.19 -6.25
C VAL A 38 -0.16 -5.24 -5.29
N LEU A 39 -1.48 -5.31 -5.29
CA LEU A 39 -2.35 -4.65 -4.31
C LEU A 39 -2.73 -5.64 -3.24
N THR A 40 -2.70 -5.24 -1.99
CA THR A 40 -3.19 -6.07 -0.89
C THR A 40 -3.69 -5.23 0.28
N ALA A 41 -4.28 -5.91 1.27
CA ALA A 41 -4.87 -5.28 2.44
C ALA A 41 -3.87 -5.20 3.60
N HIS A 42 -3.96 -4.12 4.36
CA HIS A 42 -3.18 -3.93 5.58
C HIS A 42 -4.10 -3.88 6.81
N PRO A 43 -3.69 -4.45 7.95
CA PRO A 43 -4.51 -4.45 9.17
C PRO A 43 -4.97 -3.07 9.65
N ASP A 44 -4.24 -2.01 9.32
CA ASP A 44 -4.63 -0.64 9.69
C ASP A 44 -5.80 -0.09 8.85
N GLY A 45 -6.30 -0.88 7.88
CA GLY A 45 -7.47 -0.50 7.08
C GLY A 45 -7.14 0.21 5.78
N CYS A 46 -5.88 0.27 5.38
CA CYS A 46 -5.46 0.79 4.08
C CYS A 46 -5.10 -0.35 3.12
N LEU A 47 -4.77 0.02 1.88
CA LEU A 47 -4.20 -0.90 0.90
C LEU A 47 -2.70 -0.66 0.79
N LEU A 48 -1.98 -1.73 0.46
CA LEU A 48 -0.56 -1.68 0.10
C LEU A 48 -0.42 -1.90 -1.39
N LEU A 49 0.43 -1.09 -2.03
CA LEU A 49 0.73 -1.22 -3.45
C LEU A 49 2.24 -1.42 -3.60
N TYR A 50 2.61 -2.63 -4.00
CA TYR A 50 4.01 -3.04 -4.15
C TYR A 50 4.38 -3.25 -5.61
N PRO A 51 5.60 -2.87 -6.03
CA PRO A 51 6.20 -3.51 -7.20
C PRO A 51 6.29 -5.02 -6.98
N ALA A 52 6.04 -5.82 -8.01
CA ALA A 52 5.99 -7.28 -7.87
C ALA A 52 7.26 -7.86 -7.22
N LYS A 53 8.42 -7.35 -7.59
CA LYS A 53 9.70 -7.80 -6.99
C LYS A 53 9.80 -7.50 -5.50
N ALA A 54 9.27 -6.37 -5.05
CA ALA A 54 9.32 -5.99 -3.64
C ALA A 54 8.32 -6.80 -2.81
N TRP A 55 7.25 -7.28 -3.43
CA TRP A 55 6.23 -8.10 -2.79
C TRP A 55 6.71 -9.54 -2.52
N GLU A 56 7.48 -10.15 -3.41
CA GLU A 56 7.86 -11.56 -3.31
C GLU A 56 8.52 -11.94 -1.99
N PRO A 57 9.51 -11.21 -1.45
CA PRO A 57 10.09 -11.53 -0.15
C PRO A 57 9.08 -11.47 1.00
N ILE A 58 8.14 -10.54 0.93
CA ILE A 58 7.09 -10.38 1.94
C ILE A 58 6.14 -11.55 1.88
N ARG A 59 5.68 -11.92 0.69
CA ARG A 59 4.83 -13.08 0.48
C ARG A 59 5.48 -14.36 1.03
N ALA A 60 6.74 -14.57 0.72
CA ALA A 60 7.49 -15.73 1.20
C ALA A 60 7.55 -15.79 2.73
N ARG A 61 7.78 -14.66 3.40
CA ARG A 61 7.80 -14.60 4.86
C ARG A 61 6.43 -14.88 5.47
N VAL A 62 5.37 -14.33 4.88
CA VAL A 62 3.99 -14.57 5.35
C VAL A 62 3.60 -16.04 5.16
N MET A 63 3.99 -16.64 4.04
CA MET A 63 3.72 -18.05 3.77
C MET A 63 4.45 -18.99 4.75
N ALA A 64 5.54 -18.53 5.35
CA ALA A 64 6.28 -19.29 6.35
C ALA A 64 5.73 -19.14 7.78
N PHE A 65 4.67 -18.35 8.00
CA PHE A 65 4.05 -18.22 9.31
C PHE A 65 3.48 -19.56 9.79
N PRO A 66 3.49 -19.82 11.13
CA PRO A 66 2.90 -21.03 11.69
C PRO A 66 1.43 -21.19 11.30
N ALA A 67 1.09 -22.27 10.61
CA ALA A 67 -0.24 -22.48 10.02
C ALA A 67 -1.35 -22.66 11.07
N LEU A 68 -1.02 -23.14 12.25
CA LEU A 68 -2.00 -23.43 13.31
C LEU A 68 -2.13 -22.32 14.34
N ASP A 69 -1.34 -21.25 14.24
CA ASP A 69 -1.40 -20.13 15.15
C ASP A 69 -2.40 -19.08 14.64
N ALA A 70 -3.48 -18.87 15.38
CA ALA A 70 -4.55 -17.94 15.01
C ALA A 70 -4.06 -16.49 14.83
N ARG A 71 -3.01 -16.10 15.56
CA ARG A 71 -2.44 -14.75 15.45
C ARG A 71 -1.85 -14.50 14.08
N PHE A 72 -1.19 -15.51 13.49
CA PHE A 72 -0.59 -15.42 12.17
C PHE A 72 -1.60 -15.65 11.04
N SER A 73 -2.66 -16.42 11.28
CA SER A 73 -3.64 -16.70 10.23
C SER A 73 -4.42 -15.45 9.81
N VAL A 74 -4.66 -14.51 10.71
CA VAL A 74 -5.29 -13.23 10.39
C VAL A 74 -4.41 -12.42 9.44
N TRP A 75 -3.12 -12.32 9.73
CA TRP A 75 -2.16 -11.62 8.85
C TRP A 75 -2.07 -12.26 7.48
N LYS A 76 -2.05 -13.58 7.42
CA LYS A 76 -2.02 -14.32 6.16
C LYS A 76 -3.26 -14.08 5.32
N ARG A 77 -4.45 -14.08 5.94
CA ARG A 77 -5.70 -13.76 5.22
C ARG A 77 -5.70 -12.35 4.65
N LEU A 78 -5.19 -11.38 5.40
CA LEU A 78 -5.13 -9.99 4.95
C LEU A 78 -4.08 -9.82 3.85
N LEU A 79 -2.84 -10.19 4.11
CA LEU A 79 -1.73 -9.88 3.21
C LEU A 79 -1.70 -10.79 1.97
N VAL A 80 -1.99 -12.05 2.10
CA VAL A 80 -1.98 -13.01 0.97
C VAL A 80 -3.39 -13.25 0.43
N GLY A 81 -4.37 -13.36 1.31
CA GLY A 81 -5.75 -13.61 0.90
C GLY A 81 -6.38 -12.50 0.06
N PHE A 82 -5.99 -11.24 0.30
CA PHE A 82 -6.44 -10.09 -0.48
C PHE A 82 -5.49 -9.69 -1.61
N ALA A 83 -4.34 -10.36 -1.75
CA ALA A 83 -3.36 -9.95 -2.75
C ALA A 83 -3.89 -10.16 -4.17
N GLU A 84 -3.79 -9.13 -4.98
CA GLU A 84 -4.18 -9.14 -6.39
C GLU A 84 -3.03 -8.60 -7.23
N GLU A 85 -2.68 -9.32 -8.29
CA GLU A 85 -1.76 -8.80 -9.29
C GLU A 85 -2.52 -7.81 -10.16
N VAL A 86 -1.93 -6.63 -10.36
CA VAL A 86 -2.52 -5.57 -11.16
C VAL A 86 -1.46 -5.03 -12.12
N GLU A 87 -1.91 -4.53 -13.26
CA GLU A 87 -1.03 -3.92 -14.25
C GLU A 87 -1.29 -2.43 -14.37
N ILE A 88 -0.23 -1.67 -14.60
CA ILE A 88 -0.35 -0.26 -14.95
C ILE A 88 -0.70 -0.17 -16.43
N ASP A 89 -1.78 0.53 -16.77
CA ASP A 89 -2.17 0.73 -18.17
C ASP A 89 -1.30 1.83 -18.86
N ALA A 90 -1.54 2.05 -20.15
CA ALA A 90 -0.78 3.02 -20.93
C ALA A 90 -0.94 4.46 -20.44
N ALA A 91 -1.99 4.74 -19.67
CA ALA A 91 -2.24 6.07 -19.06
C ALA A 91 -1.80 6.14 -17.60
N TRP A 92 -0.96 5.20 -17.16
CA TRP A 92 -0.46 5.11 -15.78
C TRP A 92 -1.55 4.93 -14.73
N ARG A 93 -2.61 4.21 -15.08
CA ARG A 93 -3.72 3.93 -14.17
C ARG A 93 -3.66 2.49 -13.66
N VAL A 94 -4.04 2.32 -12.40
CA VAL A 94 -4.14 1.03 -11.73
C VAL A 94 -5.59 0.83 -11.30
N LEU A 95 -6.19 -0.28 -11.70
CA LEU A 95 -7.54 -0.63 -11.28
C LEU A 95 -7.52 -1.24 -9.88
N ILE A 96 -8.29 -0.65 -8.98
CA ILE A 96 -8.50 -1.20 -7.64
C ILE A 96 -9.83 -1.95 -7.67
N SER A 97 -9.80 -3.25 -7.38
CA SER A 97 -11.00 -4.08 -7.42
C SER A 97 -12.06 -3.62 -6.42
N PRO A 98 -13.34 -3.92 -6.66
CA PRO A 98 -14.40 -3.60 -5.70
C PRO A 98 -14.16 -4.17 -4.30
N GLU A 99 -13.59 -5.36 -4.19
CA GLU A 99 -13.29 -6.00 -2.91
C GLU A 99 -12.25 -5.21 -2.11
N LEU A 100 -11.16 -4.80 -2.75
CA LEU A 100 -10.13 -3.98 -2.11
C LEU A 100 -10.65 -2.58 -1.77
N ARG A 101 -11.43 -1.97 -2.66
CA ARG A 101 -12.06 -0.66 -2.37
C ARG A 101 -12.98 -0.75 -1.15
N LYS A 102 -13.74 -1.82 -1.05
CA LYS A 102 -14.63 -2.08 0.10
C LYS A 102 -13.83 -2.25 1.38
N PHE A 103 -12.77 -3.06 1.34
CA PHE A 103 -11.93 -3.29 2.51
C PHE A 103 -11.40 -1.97 3.09
N ALA A 104 -10.84 -1.11 2.26
CA ALA A 104 -10.25 0.16 2.69
C ALA A 104 -11.25 1.32 2.72
N SER A 105 -12.53 1.06 2.50
CA SER A 105 -13.59 2.07 2.44
C SER A 105 -13.24 3.20 1.47
N LEU A 106 -12.62 2.86 0.35
CA LEU A 106 -12.20 3.86 -0.63
C LEU A 106 -13.40 4.47 -1.34
N GLU A 107 -13.41 5.77 -1.36
CA GLU A 107 -14.33 6.59 -2.14
C GLU A 107 -13.53 7.36 -3.19
N LYS A 108 -14.14 8.32 -3.85
CA LYS A 108 -13.45 9.09 -4.87
C LYS A 108 -12.17 9.77 -4.34
N PRO A 109 -12.19 10.48 -3.18
CA PRO A 109 -10.96 11.06 -2.64
C PRO A 109 -10.12 10.01 -1.92
N VAL A 110 -8.86 9.86 -2.31
CA VAL A 110 -7.91 8.93 -1.70
C VAL A 110 -6.57 9.61 -1.44
N MET A 111 -5.77 9.01 -0.57
CA MET A 111 -4.39 9.42 -0.34
C MET A 111 -3.45 8.31 -0.78
N LEU A 112 -2.47 8.65 -1.58
CA LEU A 112 -1.37 7.76 -1.96
C LEU A 112 -0.13 8.18 -1.17
N VAL A 113 0.38 7.29 -0.33
CA VAL A 113 1.46 7.61 0.60
C VAL A 113 2.65 6.70 0.33
N GLY A 114 3.79 7.28 -0.01
CA GLY A 114 5.03 6.53 -0.23
C GLY A 114 5.64 6.05 1.08
N GLN A 115 6.02 4.77 1.12
CA GLN A 115 6.57 4.09 2.29
C GLN A 115 7.92 3.42 1.99
N GLY A 116 8.72 4.02 1.13
CA GLY A 116 10.02 3.50 0.76
C GLY A 116 9.94 2.42 -0.32
N SER A 117 9.63 1.19 0.06
CA SER A 117 9.53 0.06 -0.87
C SER A 117 8.16 -0.08 -1.56
N HIS A 118 7.17 0.63 -1.08
CA HIS A 118 5.79 0.49 -1.53
C HIS A 118 4.99 1.76 -1.26
N PHE A 119 3.70 1.73 -1.62
CA PHE A 119 2.76 2.78 -1.29
C PHE A 119 1.66 2.24 -0.39
N GLU A 120 1.08 3.13 0.40
CA GLU A 120 -0.22 2.92 1.04
C GLU A 120 -1.27 3.71 0.30
N ILE A 121 -2.47 3.15 0.19
CA ILE A 121 -3.65 3.84 -0.37
C ILE A 121 -4.71 3.90 0.73
N TRP A 122 -5.10 5.11 1.08
CA TRP A 122 -6.02 5.38 2.17
C TRP A 122 -7.28 6.07 1.69
N ASN A 123 -8.41 5.75 2.32
CA ASN A 123 -9.54 6.67 2.32
C ASN A 123 -9.07 8.01 2.90
N GLN A 124 -9.43 9.12 2.27
CA GLN A 124 -8.90 10.43 2.67
C GLN A 124 -9.29 10.81 4.11
N ASP A 125 -10.53 10.58 4.50
CA ASP A 125 -10.99 10.89 5.87
C ASP A 125 -10.30 10.02 6.90
N THR A 126 -10.12 8.74 6.61
CA THR A 126 -9.39 7.81 7.49
C THR A 126 -7.93 8.23 7.64
N TRP A 127 -7.29 8.66 6.55
CA TRP A 127 -5.93 9.18 6.59
C TRP A 127 -5.82 10.39 7.51
N GLU A 128 -6.73 11.34 7.42
CA GLU A 128 -6.73 12.53 8.26
C GLU A 128 -6.89 12.19 9.75
N LYS A 129 -7.74 11.21 10.06
CA LYS A 129 -7.89 10.69 11.43
C LYS A 129 -6.62 10.03 11.94
N GLN A 130 -5.96 9.24 11.10
CA GLN A 130 -4.68 8.62 11.45
C GLN A 130 -3.61 9.66 11.73
N LEU A 131 -3.52 10.70 10.93
CA LEU A 131 -2.57 11.79 11.15
C LEU A 131 -2.79 12.48 12.51
N ARG A 132 -4.04 12.74 12.89
CA ARG A 132 -4.36 13.36 14.19
C ARG A 132 -3.90 12.47 15.34
N GLN A 133 -4.06 11.15 15.22
CA GLN A 133 -3.60 10.20 16.23
C GLN A 133 -2.07 10.18 16.30
N LEU A 134 -1.39 10.18 15.16
CA LEU A 134 0.07 10.21 15.09
C LEU A 134 0.65 11.49 15.71
N THR A 135 0.07 12.64 15.41
CA THR A 135 0.54 13.93 15.94
C THR A 135 0.24 14.09 17.42
N ALA A 136 -0.67 13.33 17.98
CA ALA A 136 -0.90 13.28 19.43
C ALA A 136 0.15 12.43 20.17
N GLN A 137 0.88 11.59 19.46
CA GLN A 137 1.96 10.75 20.00
C GLN A 137 3.29 11.46 19.76
N THR A 138 3.86 12.05 20.78
CA THR A 138 5.10 12.83 20.69
C THR A 138 6.33 12.07 21.15
N GLN A 139 6.19 10.83 21.62
CA GLN A 139 7.30 10.04 22.14
C GLN A 139 7.83 9.07 21.08
N LEU A 140 9.16 8.99 20.98
CA LEU A 140 9.80 8.00 20.14
C LEU A 140 9.60 6.59 20.72
N PRO A 141 9.48 5.56 19.86
CA PRO A 141 9.45 4.18 20.32
C PRO A 141 10.72 3.81 21.09
N PRO A 142 10.65 2.84 22.03
CA PRO A 142 11.84 2.32 22.70
C PRO A 142 12.90 1.86 21.70
N GLY A 143 14.16 2.18 21.96
CA GLY A 143 15.28 1.87 21.09
C GLY A 143 15.60 2.96 20.06
N MET A 144 14.86 4.06 20.06
CA MET A 144 15.04 5.18 19.12
C MET A 144 15.60 6.44 19.80
N GLU A 145 16.22 6.29 20.98
CA GLU A 145 16.68 7.41 21.80
C GLU A 145 17.74 8.26 21.07
N ASP A 146 18.53 7.64 20.18
CA ASP A 146 19.57 8.33 19.42
C ASP A 146 19.06 8.95 18.11
N PHE A 147 17.78 8.80 17.82
CA PHE A 147 17.19 9.35 16.59
C PHE A 147 17.08 10.87 16.70
N ALA A 148 17.77 11.59 15.83
CA ALA A 148 17.75 13.04 15.76
C ALA A 148 17.31 13.51 14.37
N LEU A 149 16.45 14.51 14.35
CA LEU A 149 16.01 15.20 13.14
C LEU A 149 16.82 16.48 12.93
#